data_f376efb16f96647c5620ad429f76b917
#
_entry.id   f376efb16f96647c5620ad429f76b917
#
_cell.length_a   1.000
_cell.length_b   1.000
_cell.length_c   1.000
_cell.angle_alpha   90.00
_cell.angle_beta   90.00
_cell.angle_gamma   90.00
#
_symmetry.space_group_name_H-M   'P 1'
#
loop_
_entity.id
_entity.type
_entity.pdbx_description
1 polymer ?
#
loop_
_entity_poly.entity_id
_entity_poly.type
_entity_poly.pdbx_seq_one_letter_code
_entity_poly.pdbx_strand_id
1 'polypeptide(L)'
;MHADIFCRVVDNFGDIGVTWRLARQLQKEHGWLLRLWVDDLKSFQRLEPRVSVAATQNIDGIEILHWPQSTDFTPAPIVIATFSCDLPEQYVENMRAQRTHPTAGPESLWINVEYLSAEDWVEGFHGLPSLRADGLSSYFFFPGFTEHTGGLLRESALIAQRDIWQTDRAAQRTFLEKLGLSQAAVAALFPVIGDHPAARLVNLFCYNNAPVAALIEVLRADPRKTVLLIPEGIHPQYTSGQQGQLFIERVPFLPQNEYDKVLWTADLNFVRGEDSIVRGIWAGKPLIWQIYPQTENTHLEKLRAWLAQTGLPEDICTVMLCWNPESAIIDSADAENSADSADPAHKIKPSGYKNISDDNDTQANRTKTAEFGSALQRQLKLENFHAWQQHAHRFCTRQRTHTDLATALTMFCMRKLSDQSKFTPERLK
;
A
#
# COMPACT_ATOMS: atom_id res chain seq x y z
N MET A 1 -0.04 -22.49 12.48
CA MET A 1 -0.49 -21.54 13.53
C MET A 1 -1.93 -21.13 13.22
N HIS A 2 -2.71 -20.72 14.25
CA HIS A 2 -4.08 -20.23 14.08
C HIS A 2 -4.12 -18.77 14.51
N ALA A 3 -4.67 -17.89 13.67
CA ALA A 3 -4.72 -16.45 13.94
C ALA A 3 -5.99 -15.78 13.46
N ASP A 4 -6.39 -14.74 14.21
CA ASP A 4 -7.37 -13.74 13.83
C ASP A 4 -6.64 -12.49 13.34
N ILE A 5 -6.96 -12.00 12.15
CA ILE A 5 -6.44 -10.76 11.59
C ILE A 5 -7.59 -9.77 11.47
N PHE A 6 -7.45 -8.60 12.07
CA PHE A 6 -8.42 -7.52 12.03
C PHE A 6 -7.94 -6.40 11.12
N CYS A 7 -8.80 -5.99 10.20
CA CYS A 7 -8.56 -4.88 9.29
C CYS A 7 -9.73 -3.90 9.32
N ARG A 8 -9.47 -2.67 9.76
CA ARG A 8 -10.37 -1.53 9.56
C ARG A 8 -9.94 -0.79 8.29
N VAL A 9 -10.86 -0.60 7.35
CA VAL A 9 -10.58 0.05 6.08
C VAL A 9 -10.71 1.57 6.23
N VAL A 10 -9.60 2.27 6.22
CA VAL A 10 -9.51 3.75 6.26
C VAL A 10 -9.10 4.30 4.90
N ASP A 11 -7.98 3.82 4.33
CA ASP A 11 -7.58 4.09 2.95
C ASP A 11 -8.18 3.03 2.03
N ASN A 12 -9.35 3.28 1.48
CA ASN A 12 -10.22 2.43 0.64
C ASN A 12 -9.62 1.09 0.13
N PHE A 13 -8.37 1.10 -0.36
CA PHE A 13 -7.71 -0.08 -0.95
C PHE A 13 -6.35 -0.39 -0.29
N GLY A 14 -5.76 0.57 0.42
CA GLY A 14 -4.44 0.42 1.02
C GLY A 14 -4.46 -0.62 2.13
N ASP A 15 -5.27 -0.40 3.16
CA ASP A 15 -5.29 -1.22 4.36
C ASP A 15 -5.71 -2.66 4.08
N ILE A 16 -6.85 -2.82 3.40
CA ILE A 16 -7.33 -4.18 3.05
C ILE A 16 -6.42 -4.85 2.02
N GLY A 17 -5.78 -4.07 1.13
CA GLY A 17 -4.84 -4.59 0.14
C GLY A 17 -3.61 -5.23 0.76
N VAL A 18 -2.97 -4.54 1.70
CA VAL A 18 -1.81 -5.07 2.46
C VAL A 18 -2.25 -6.26 3.31
N THR A 19 -3.37 -6.11 4.05
CA THR A 19 -3.86 -7.17 4.95
C THR A 19 -4.21 -8.44 4.19
N TRP A 20 -4.87 -8.33 3.04
CA TRP A 20 -5.23 -9.49 2.20
C TRP A 20 -3.99 -10.21 1.65
N ARG A 21 -3.00 -9.46 1.15
CA ARG A 21 -1.73 -10.06 0.71
C ARG A 21 -1.01 -10.77 1.86
N LEU A 22 -0.94 -10.14 3.03
CA LEU A 22 -0.34 -10.74 4.23
C LEU A 22 -1.06 -12.04 4.61
N ALA A 23 -2.39 -12.02 4.70
CA ALA A 23 -3.19 -13.19 5.03
C ALA A 23 -2.95 -14.34 4.02
N ARG A 24 -2.98 -14.04 2.72
CA ARG A 24 -2.72 -15.04 1.67
C ARG A 24 -1.31 -15.61 1.75
N GLN A 25 -0.30 -14.79 2.01
CA GLN A 25 1.08 -15.26 2.13
C GLN A 25 1.26 -16.12 3.37
N LEU A 26 0.73 -15.72 4.54
CA LEU A 26 0.75 -16.50 5.76
C LEU A 26 0.05 -17.86 5.60
N GLN A 27 -1.11 -17.88 4.93
CA GLN A 27 -1.82 -19.13 4.66
C GLN A 27 -1.05 -20.01 3.69
N LYS A 28 -0.62 -19.48 2.54
CA LYS A 28 -0.06 -20.26 1.44
C LYS A 28 1.37 -20.73 1.70
N GLU A 29 2.20 -19.88 2.30
CA GLU A 29 3.64 -20.14 2.45
C GLU A 29 4.01 -20.65 3.85
N HIS A 30 3.20 -20.30 4.86
CA HIS A 30 3.47 -20.69 6.25
C HIS A 30 2.40 -21.64 6.84
N GLY A 31 1.35 -21.98 6.07
CA GLY A 31 0.33 -22.93 6.49
C GLY A 31 -0.52 -22.47 7.68
N TRP A 32 -0.73 -21.15 7.81
CA TRP A 32 -1.58 -20.63 8.88
C TRP A 32 -3.05 -20.89 8.61
N LEU A 33 -3.81 -21.18 9.65
CA LEU A 33 -5.27 -21.18 9.66
C LEU A 33 -5.72 -19.78 10.06
N LEU A 34 -6.44 -19.09 9.17
CA LEU A 34 -6.72 -17.66 9.33
C LEU A 34 -8.20 -17.37 9.31
N ARG A 35 -8.63 -16.49 10.23
CA ARG A 35 -9.87 -15.74 10.16
C ARG A 35 -9.52 -14.28 9.93
N LEU A 36 -10.04 -13.71 8.84
CA LEU A 36 -9.84 -12.31 8.47
C LEU A 36 -11.12 -11.52 8.74
N TRP A 37 -11.04 -10.59 9.68
CA TRP A 37 -12.14 -9.73 10.11
C TRP A 37 -12.04 -8.39 9.39
N VAL A 38 -13.06 -8.01 8.62
CA VAL A 38 -13.08 -6.79 7.81
C VAL A 38 -14.38 -6.02 8.07
N ASP A 39 -14.27 -4.71 8.25
CA ASP A 39 -15.42 -3.82 8.48
C ASP A 39 -16.08 -3.36 7.17
N ASP A 40 -15.33 -3.21 6.08
CA ASP A 40 -15.85 -2.82 4.76
C ASP A 40 -15.62 -3.89 3.68
N LEU A 41 -16.55 -4.84 3.60
CA LEU A 41 -16.54 -5.89 2.57
C LEU A 41 -16.74 -5.36 1.14
N LYS A 42 -17.34 -4.16 0.96
CA LYS A 42 -17.55 -3.58 -0.37
C LYS A 42 -16.24 -3.08 -0.98
N SER A 43 -15.42 -2.41 -0.19
CA SER A 43 -14.06 -2.01 -0.60
C SER A 43 -13.20 -3.24 -0.86
N PHE A 44 -13.33 -4.28 -0.03
CA PHE A 44 -12.62 -5.53 -0.24
C PHE A 44 -13.03 -6.24 -1.54
N GLN A 45 -14.32 -6.29 -1.87
CA GLN A 45 -14.82 -6.90 -3.11
C GLN A 45 -14.23 -6.27 -4.38
N ARG A 46 -13.87 -5.00 -4.35
CA ARG A 46 -13.23 -4.33 -5.49
C ARG A 46 -11.81 -4.82 -5.76
N LEU A 47 -11.09 -5.25 -4.72
CA LEU A 47 -9.75 -5.84 -4.82
C LEU A 47 -9.78 -7.33 -5.09
N GLU A 48 -10.76 -8.03 -4.50
CA GLU A 48 -10.97 -9.46 -4.63
C GLU A 48 -12.44 -9.72 -5.02
N PRO A 49 -12.74 -9.82 -6.32
CA PRO A 49 -14.12 -9.93 -6.80
C PRO A 49 -14.89 -11.15 -6.29
N ARG A 50 -14.22 -12.18 -5.75
CA ARG A 50 -14.86 -13.35 -5.15
C ARG A 50 -15.47 -13.05 -3.77
N VAL A 51 -15.07 -11.94 -3.14
CA VAL A 51 -15.65 -11.48 -1.87
C VAL A 51 -17.07 -11.00 -2.11
N SER A 52 -17.98 -11.42 -1.24
CA SER A 52 -19.37 -10.98 -1.19
C SER A 52 -19.63 -10.18 0.10
N VAL A 53 -20.85 -9.63 0.21
CA VAL A 53 -21.30 -8.96 1.44
C VAL A 53 -21.82 -9.93 2.51
N ALA A 54 -21.64 -11.24 2.33
CA ALA A 54 -22.02 -12.25 3.31
C ALA A 54 -21.20 -12.10 4.60
N ALA A 55 -21.85 -12.26 5.75
CA ALA A 55 -21.22 -12.11 7.06
C ALA A 55 -20.04 -13.08 7.29
N THR A 56 -20.10 -14.26 6.69
CA THR A 56 -19.04 -15.28 6.74
C THR A 56 -18.88 -15.92 5.37
N GLN A 57 -17.65 -16.07 4.91
CA GLN A 57 -17.32 -16.72 3.65
C GLN A 57 -15.89 -17.27 3.70
N ASN A 58 -15.52 -18.17 2.77
CA ASN A 58 -14.17 -18.72 2.69
C ASN A 58 -13.60 -18.50 1.28
N ILE A 59 -12.40 -17.94 1.23
CA ILE A 59 -11.66 -17.73 -0.03
C ILE A 59 -10.23 -18.23 0.17
N ASP A 60 -9.80 -19.14 -0.69
CA ASP A 60 -8.46 -19.74 -0.67
C ASP A 60 -8.07 -20.37 0.69
N GLY A 61 -9.06 -20.85 1.47
CA GLY A 61 -8.83 -21.43 2.80
C GLY A 61 -8.74 -20.41 3.94
N ILE A 62 -8.99 -19.14 3.65
CA ILE A 62 -9.08 -18.06 4.64
C ILE A 62 -10.56 -17.80 4.92
N GLU A 63 -10.97 -17.91 6.18
CA GLU A 63 -12.32 -17.53 6.63
C GLU A 63 -12.39 -16.00 6.75
N ILE A 64 -13.29 -15.38 5.98
CA ILE A 64 -13.52 -13.92 5.99
C ILE A 64 -14.79 -13.65 6.76
N LEU A 65 -14.71 -12.76 7.74
CA LEU A 65 -15.78 -12.41 8.66
C LEU A 65 -16.07 -10.91 8.59
N HIS A 66 -17.36 -10.57 8.49
CA HIS A 66 -17.77 -9.17 8.59
C HIS A 66 -17.73 -8.72 10.06
N TRP A 67 -16.84 -7.80 10.36
CA TRP A 67 -16.54 -7.35 11.72
C TRP A 67 -17.76 -6.96 12.57
N PRO A 68 -18.72 -6.11 12.10
CA PRO A 68 -19.80 -5.65 12.96
C PRO A 68 -20.83 -6.71 13.36
N GLN A 69 -20.83 -7.88 12.72
CA GLN A 69 -21.95 -8.85 12.85
C GLN A 69 -21.61 -10.07 13.72
N SER A 70 -20.37 -10.22 14.18
CA SER A 70 -19.98 -11.40 14.93
C SER A 70 -19.24 -11.06 16.21
N THR A 71 -19.90 -11.27 17.33
CA THR A 71 -19.39 -10.92 18.67
C THR A 71 -19.01 -12.13 19.52
N ASP A 72 -19.47 -13.33 19.16
CA ASP A 72 -19.34 -14.52 20.02
C ASP A 72 -18.32 -15.52 19.47
N PHE A 73 -17.05 -15.11 19.43
CA PHE A 73 -15.94 -15.98 19.03
C PHE A 73 -14.93 -16.14 20.13
N THR A 74 -14.41 -17.36 20.25
CA THR A 74 -13.19 -17.61 21.04
C THR A 74 -11.99 -17.01 20.27
N PRO A 75 -11.23 -16.10 20.92
CA PRO A 75 -10.03 -15.53 20.30
C PRO A 75 -9.02 -16.59 19.91
N ALA A 76 -8.39 -16.42 18.76
CA ALA A 76 -7.32 -17.29 18.32
C ALA A 76 -6.06 -17.14 19.19
N PRO A 77 -5.16 -18.13 19.22
CA PRO A 77 -3.89 -18.02 19.93
C PRO A 77 -3.01 -16.85 19.49
N ILE A 78 -3.18 -16.38 18.25
CA ILE A 78 -2.53 -15.19 17.71
C ILE A 78 -3.61 -14.23 17.24
N VAL A 79 -3.50 -12.97 17.66
CA VAL A 79 -4.40 -11.90 17.26
C VAL A 79 -3.57 -10.79 16.63
N ILE A 80 -3.89 -10.43 15.41
CA ILE A 80 -3.18 -9.41 14.63
C ILE A 80 -4.15 -8.27 14.36
N ALA A 81 -3.87 -7.09 14.91
CA ALA A 81 -4.50 -5.84 14.51
C ALA A 81 -3.63 -5.19 13.43
N THR A 82 -4.15 -4.97 12.23
CA THR A 82 -3.41 -4.24 11.21
C THR A 82 -3.68 -2.75 11.33
N PHE A 83 -2.62 -1.94 11.19
CA PHE A 83 -2.67 -0.48 11.23
C PHE A 83 -3.23 0.07 12.55
N SER A 84 -2.85 -0.59 13.66
CA SER A 84 -3.29 -0.23 15.02
C SER A 84 -4.81 -0.09 15.15
N CYS A 85 -5.60 -0.85 14.38
CA CYS A 85 -7.06 -0.79 14.50
C CYS A 85 -7.51 -1.27 15.89
N ASP A 86 -8.50 -0.58 16.47
CA ASP A 86 -9.12 -1.04 17.71
C ASP A 86 -9.90 -2.33 17.44
N LEU A 87 -9.69 -3.33 18.27
CA LEU A 87 -10.48 -4.57 18.24
C LEU A 87 -11.88 -4.33 18.81
N PRO A 88 -12.90 -5.13 18.42
CA PRO A 88 -14.22 -5.08 19.05
C PRO A 88 -14.12 -5.30 20.56
N GLU A 89 -14.84 -4.51 21.34
CA GLU A 89 -14.76 -4.54 22.82
C GLU A 89 -15.03 -5.95 23.37
N GLN A 90 -16.07 -6.63 22.90
CA GLN A 90 -16.38 -7.99 23.31
C GLN A 90 -15.26 -8.98 23.01
N TYR A 91 -14.55 -8.79 21.89
CA TYR A 91 -13.39 -9.65 21.54
C TYR A 91 -12.24 -9.44 22.54
N VAL A 92 -11.97 -8.20 22.91
CA VAL A 92 -10.97 -7.85 23.95
C VAL A 92 -11.36 -8.41 25.30
N GLU A 93 -12.65 -8.38 25.68
CA GLU A 93 -13.16 -9.00 26.90
C GLU A 93 -12.94 -10.52 26.89
N ASN A 94 -13.18 -11.20 25.78
CA ASN A 94 -12.92 -12.61 25.63
C ASN A 94 -11.42 -12.93 25.77
N MET A 95 -10.52 -12.09 25.24
CA MET A 95 -9.06 -12.21 25.46
C MET A 95 -8.69 -12.05 26.94
N ARG A 96 -9.31 -11.11 27.67
CA ARG A 96 -9.11 -10.98 29.13
C ARG A 96 -9.56 -12.22 29.88
N ALA A 97 -10.70 -12.80 29.50
CA ALA A 97 -11.22 -14.03 30.11
C ALA A 97 -10.23 -15.20 29.90
N GLN A 98 -9.63 -15.34 28.75
CA GLN A 98 -8.59 -16.36 28.51
C GLN A 98 -7.40 -16.19 29.45
N ARG A 99 -6.97 -14.96 29.73
CA ARG A 99 -5.86 -14.69 30.65
C ARG A 99 -6.18 -15.01 32.09
N THR A 100 -7.40 -14.68 32.54
CA THR A 100 -7.81 -14.80 33.94
C THR A 100 -8.36 -16.19 34.30
N HIS A 101 -8.89 -16.91 33.33
CA HIS A 101 -9.52 -18.24 33.52
C HIS A 101 -8.83 -19.29 32.67
N PRO A 102 -8.01 -20.17 33.28
CA PRO A 102 -7.25 -21.22 32.55
C PRO A 102 -8.11 -22.17 31.70
N THR A 103 -9.41 -22.27 32.01
CA THR A 103 -10.38 -23.08 31.27
C THR A 103 -10.90 -22.37 30.01
N ALA A 104 -10.68 -21.07 29.86
CA ALA A 104 -11.10 -20.30 28.69
C ALA A 104 -10.14 -20.39 27.49
N GLY A 105 -9.03 -21.12 27.64
CA GLY A 105 -8.01 -21.30 26.60
C GLY A 105 -6.68 -20.62 26.94
N PRO A 106 -5.66 -20.77 26.07
CA PRO A 106 -4.38 -20.10 26.23
C PRO A 106 -4.51 -18.60 26.01
N GLU A 107 -3.69 -17.79 26.68
CA GLU A 107 -3.60 -16.35 26.45
C GLU A 107 -3.19 -16.07 25.02
N SER A 108 -3.92 -15.17 24.36
CA SER A 108 -3.63 -14.79 22.98
C SER A 108 -2.38 -13.89 22.89
N LEU A 109 -1.51 -14.17 21.93
CA LEU A 109 -0.43 -13.28 21.54
C LEU A 109 -1.01 -12.18 20.64
N TRP A 110 -1.08 -10.94 21.15
CA TRP A 110 -1.58 -9.79 20.38
C TRP A 110 -0.45 -9.02 19.73
N ILE A 111 -0.56 -8.78 18.42
CA ILE A 111 0.42 -8.08 17.61
C ILE A 111 -0.28 -6.95 16.86
N ASN A 112 0.28 -5.75 16.91
CA ASN A 112 -0.08 -4.63 16.04
C ASN A 112 0.89 -4.61 14.87
N VAL A 113 0.43 -4.99 13.68
CA VAL A 113 1.16 -4.75 12.43
C VAL A 113 0.90 -3.31 12.02
N GLU A 114 1.91 -2.49 12.20
CA GLU A 114 1.85 -1.04 12.03
C GLU A 114 1.92 -0.63 10.55
N TYR A 115 1.75 0.66 10.29
CA TYR A 115 1.98 1.24 8.98
C TYR A 115 3.44 1.13 8.57
N LEU A 116 3.68 0.99 7.26
CA LEU A 116 5.01 1.02 6.67
C LEU A 116 5.72 2.33 7.01
N SER A 117 6.91 2.25 7.59
CA SER A 117 7.71 3.43 7.92
C SER A 117 9.20 3.21 7.64
N ALA A 118 9.86 4.32 7.30
CA ALA A 118 11.31 4.44 7.15
C ALA A 118 11.92 5.36 8.20
N GLU A 119 11.14 5.78 9.20
CA GLU A 119 11.57 6.69 10.27
C GLU A 119 12.51 5.95 11.24
N ASP A 120 13.59 6.59 11.68
CA ASP A 120 14.65 5.96 12.47
C ASP A 120 14.16 5.38 13.82
N TRP A 121 13.14 6.01 14.42
CA TRP A 121 12.60 5.58 15.71
C TRP A 121 11.90 4.20 15.64
N VAL A 122 11.46 3.79 14.48
CA VAL A 122 10.70 2.54 14.26
C VAL A 122 11.50 1.31 14.67
N GLU A 123 12.80 1.30 14.37
CA GLU A 123 13.68 0.18 14.73
C GLU A 123 13.75 -0.03 16.25
N GLY A 124 13.75 1.08 17.02
CA GLY A 124 13.79 1.04 18.46
C GLY A 124 12.52 0.50 19.13
N PHE A 125 11.38 0.56 18.43
CA PHE A 125 10.09 0.09 18.93
C PHE A 125 9.66 -1.26 18.35
N HIS A 126 10.27 -1.71 17.27
CA HIS A 126 9.93 -2.99 16.64
C HIS A 126 10.09 -4.16 17.61
N GLY A 127 9.01 -4.92 17.79
CA GLY A 127 8.98 -6.10 18.67
C GLY A 127 8.89 -5.80 20.17
N LEU A 128 8.79 -4.52 20.58
CA LEU A 128 8.55 -4.15 21.96
C LEU A 128 7.08 -4.33 22.36
N PRO A 129 6.82 -4.68 23.64
CA PRO A 129 5.47 -4.73 24.17
C PRO A 129 4.89 -3.32 24.42
N SER A 130 3.61 -3.18 24.14
CA SER A 130 2.78 -2.06 24.58
C SER A 130 1.84 -2.54 25.66
N LEU A 131 1.99 -2.01 26.87
CA LEU A 131 1.17 -2.36 28.03
C LEU A 131 -0.12 -1.54 28.01
N ARG A 132 -1.25 -2.22 28.11
CA ARG A 132 -2.57 -1.60 28.16
C ARG A 132 -3.06 -1.47 29.61
N ALA A 133 -3.91 -0.48 29.85
CA ALA A 133 -4.52 -0.26 31.17
C ALA A 133 -5.39 -1.45 31.64
N ASP A 134 -5.90 -2.25 30.70
CA ASP A 134 -6.69 -3.45 30.97
C ASP A 134 -5.86 -4.68 31.32
N GLY A 135 -4.53 -4.54 31.39
CA GLY A 135 -3.58 -5.60 31.74
C GLY A 135 -3.19 -6.48 30.55
N LEU A 136 -3.81 -6.35 29.38
CA LEU A 136 -3.33 -7.02 28.17
C LEU A 136 -2.06 -6.33 27.63
N SER A 137 -1.29 -7.06 26.84
CA SER A 137 -0.12 -6.53 26.15
C SER A 137 -0.24 -6.82 24.66
N SER A 138 0.05 -5.82 23.85
CA SER A 138 0.27 -6.02 22.41
C SER A 138 1.74 -5.77 22.07
N TYR A 139 2.18 -6.26 20.92
CA TYR A 139 3.55 -6.05 20.44
C TYR A 139 3.52 -5.21 19.17
N PHE A 140 4.37 -4.19 19.10
CA PHE A 140 4.56 -3.44 17.86
C PHE A 140 5.31 -4.29 16.84
N PHE A 141 4.80 -4.37 15.61
CA PHE A 141 5.47 -5.03 14.50
C PHE A 141 5.43 -4.12 13.27
N PHE A 142 6.54 -3.43 13.02
CA PHE A 142 6.65 -2.45 11.95
C PHE A 142 7.15 -3.07 10.65
N PRO A 143 6.36 -3.05 9.56
CA PRO A 143 6.90 -3.17 8.22
C PRO A 143 7.91 -2.05 7.95
N GLY A 144 8.99 -2.34 7.25
CA GLY A 144 10.02 -1.33 7.02
C GLY A 144 11.11 -1.79 6.05
N PHE A 145 12.13 -0.95 5.89
CA PHE A 145 13.12 -1.06 4.82
C PHE A 145 14.50 -1.53 5.31
N THR A 146 14.64 -1.84 6.59
CA THR A 146 15.90 -2.24 7.21
C THR A 146 15.80 -3.64 7.82
N GLU A 147 16.94 -4.24 8.16
CA GLU A 147 17.00 -5.56 8.80
C GLU A 147 16.48 -5.57 10.25
N HIS A 148 16.31 -4.37 10.86
CA HIS A 148 15.79 -4.19 12.22
C HIS A 148 14.27 -3.96 12.27
N THR A 149 13.59 -4.12 11.13
CA THR A 149 12.13 -4.05 11.00
C THR A 149 11.56 -5.37 10.50
N GLY A 150 10.24 -5.44 10.32
CA GLY A 150 9.57 -6.64 9.79
C GLY A 150 9.78 -6.89 8.29
N GLY A 151 10.50 -5.99 7.59
CA GLY A 151 10.68 -6.10 6.14
C GLY A 151 9.42 -5.75 5.34
N LEU A 152 9.43 -6.09 4.06
CA LEU A 152 8.35 -5.80 3.12
C LEU A 152 7.61 -7.08 2.71
N LEU A 153 6.31 -6.99 2.43
CA LEU A 153 5.55 -8.09 1.84
C LEU A 153 6.16 -8.51 0.51
N ARG A 154 6.49 -9.80 0.39
CA ARG A 154 7.10 -10.39 -0.80
C ARG A 154 6.84 -11.87 -0.84
N GLU A 155 5.92 -12.31 -1.67
CA GLU A 155 5.68 -13.73 -1.91
C GLU A 155 6.95 -14.39 -2.49
N SER A 156 7.21 -15.62 -2.11
CA SER A 156 8.45 -16.35 -2.48
C SER A 156 8.68 -16.44 -3.99
N ALA A 157 7.61 -16.58 -4.79
CA ALA A 157 7.66 -16.66 -6.25
C ALA A 157 7.64 -15.30 -6.96
N LEU A 158 7.38 -14.18 -6.26
CA LEU A 158 7.11 -12.88 -6.86
C LEU A 158 8.20 -12.41 -7.82
N ILE A 159 9.44 -12.45 -7.37
CA ILE A 159 10.58 -11.94 -8.14
C ILE A 159 10.83 -12.78 -9.40
N ALA A 160 10.75 -14.12 -9.27
CA ALA A 160 10.89 -15.01 -10.41
C ALA A 160 9.77 -14.79 -11.44
N GLN A 161 8.52 -14.62 -11.02
CA GLN A 161 7.40 -14.31 -11.90
C GLN A 161 7.60 -12.98 -12.62
N ARG A 162 8.02 -11.94 -11.88
CA ARG A 162 8.35 -10.64 -12.46
C ARG A 162 9.44 -10.75 -13.52
N ASP A 163 10.55 -11.44 -13.24
CA ASP A 163 11.68 -11.55 -14.13
C ASP A 163 11.29 -12.25 -15.44
N ILE A 164 10.50 -13.32 -15.35
CA ILE A 164 9.94 -14.00 -16.53
C ILE A 164 9.03 -13.03 -17.30
N TRP A 165 8.11 -12.36 -16.63
CA TRP A 165 7.19 -11.41 -17.25
C TRP A 165 7.90 -10.27 -17.97
N GLN A 166 8.94 -9.70 -17.37
CA GLN A 166 9.65 -8.55 -17.93
C GLN A 166 10.45 -8.90 -19.20
N THR A 167 10.76 -10.18 -19.43
CA THR A 167 11.40 -10.65 -20.66
C THR A 167 10.42 -11.07 -21.76
N ASP A 168 9.15 -11.33 -21.40
CA ASP A 168 8.13 -11.79 -22.34
C ASP A 168 7.35 -10.64 -22.97
N ARG A 169 7.94 -10.04 -24.02
CA ARG A 169 7.31 -8.93 -24.76
C ARG A 169 5.99 -9.31 -25.42
N ALA A 170 5.82 -10.56 -25.82
CA ALA A 170 4.58 -11.03 -26.45
C ALA A 170 3.44 -11.12 -25.42
N ALA A 171 3.72 -11.64 -24.21
CA ALA A 171 2.75 -11.66 -23.11
C ALA A 171 2.38 -10.25 -22.67
N GLN A 172 3.35 -9.33 -22.53
CA GLN A 172 3.09 -7.93 -22.20
C GLN A 172 2.17 -7.27 -23.24
N ARG A 173 2.43 -7.45 -24.53
CA ARG A 173 1.58 -6.91 -25.61
C ARG A 173 0.17 -7.45 -25.51
N THR A 174 0.01 -8.77 -25.43
CA THR A 174 -1.31 -9.42 -25.31
C THR A 174 -2.08 -8.93 -24.07
N PHE A 175 -1.37 -8.73 -22.96
CA PHE A 175 -1.96 -8.20 -21.73
C PHE A 175 -2.49 -6.78 -21.91
N LEU A 176 -1.71 -5.87 -22.49
CA LEU A 176 -2.11 -4.49 -22.74
C LEU A 176 -3.26 -4.40 -23.76
N GLU A 177 -3.27 -5.26 -24.79
CA GLU A 177 -4.39 -5.38 -25.73
C GLU A 177 -5.68 -5.80 -25.01
N LYS A 178 -5.61 -6.76 -24.06
CA LYS A 178 -6.74 -7.19 -23.23
C LYS A 178 -7.23 -6.09 -22.28
N LEU A 179 -6.36 -5.19 -21.83
CA LEU A 179 -6.76 -4.03 -21.03
C LEU A 179 -7.51 -2.97 -21.86
N GLY A 180 -7.60 -3.13 -23.18
CA GLY A 180 -8.35 -2.26 -24.07
C GLY A 180 -7.55 -1.07 -24.61
N LEU A 181 -6.21 -1.12 -24.58
CA LEU A 181 -5.40 -0.06 -25.18
C LEU A 181 -5.69 0.06 -26.68
N SER A 182 -5.67 1.30 -27.17
CA SER A 182 -5.82 1.57 -28.59
C SER A 182 -4.71 0.91 -29.43
N GLN A 183 -5.04 0.51 -30.66
CA GLN A 183 -4.04 -0.08 -31.57
C GLN A 183 -2.84 0.85 -31.79
N ALA A 184 -3.08 2.18 -31.82
CA ALA A 184 -2.01 3.17 -31.98
C ALA A 184 -1.06 3.20 -30.78
N ALA A 185 -1.60 3.11 -29.56
CA ALA A 185 -0.78 3.01 -28.33
C ALA A 185 0.03 1.70 -28.30
N VAL A 186 -0.62 0.57 -28.62
CA VAL A 186 0.07 -0.73 -28.68
C VAL A 186 1.18 -0.73 -29.74
N ALA A 187 0.92 -0.20 -30.93
CA ALA A 187 1.94 -0.09 -31.98
C ALA A 187 3.10 0.83 -31.55
N ALA A 188 2.83 1.91 -30.82
CA ALA A 188 3.89 2.78 -30.29
C ALA A 188 4.75 2.10 -29.22
N LEU A 189 4.16 1.25 -28.36
CA LEU A 189 4.89 0.48 -27.33
C LEU A 189 5.69 -0.69 -27.92
N PHE A 190 5.21 -1.28 -29.00
CA PHE A 190 5.79 -2.47 -29.64
C PHE A 190 6.04 -2.22 -31.13
N PRO A 191 6.93 -1.26 -31.47
CA PRO A 191 7.24 -0.97 -32.88
C PRO A 191 7.92 -2.17 -33.53
N VAL A 192 7.85 -2.24 -34.85
CA VAL A 192 8.67 -3.18 -35.66
C VAL A 192 10.12 -2.80 -35.47
N ILE A 193 10.99 -3.82 -35.39
CA ILE A 193 12.43 -3.63 -35.21
C ILE A 193 13.00 -2.72 -36.31
N GLY A 194 13.60 -1.62 -35.88
CA GLY A 194 14.26 -0.67 -36.79
C GLY A 194 13.49 0.62 -37.09
N ASP A 195 12.20 0.72 -36.79
CA ASP A 195 11.41 1.90 -37.19
C ASP A 195 11.63 3.11 -36.26
N HIS A 196 11.46 2.96 -34.95
CA HIS A 196 11.60 4.04 -33.96
C HIS A 196 11.86 3.47 -32.56
N PRO A 197 12.43 4.24 -31.61
CA PRO A 197 12.48 3.83 -30.21
C PRO A 197 11.04 3.63 -29.68
N ALA A 198 10.82 2.53 -28.96
CA ALA A 198 9.53 2.24 -28.33
C ALA A 198 9.06 3.41 -27.45
N ALA A 199 7.75 3.64 -27.43
CA ALA A 199 7.14 4.60 -26.51
C ALA A 199 7.45 4.21 -25.05
N ARG A 200 7.45 5.21 -24.15
CA ARG A 200 7.49 4.98 -22.72
C ARG A 200 6.10 4.61 -22.23
N LEU A 201 5.99 3.59 -21.40
CA LEU A 201 4.75 3.27 -20.69
C LEU A 201 4.82 3.84 -19.28
N VAL A 202 3.84 4.67 -18.92
CA VAL A 202 3.69 5.27 -17.59
C VAL A 202 2.39 4.78 -16.97
N ASN A 203 2.46 4.21 -15.77
CA ASN A 203 1.30 3.87 -14.98
C ASN A 203 0.99 5.01 -13.99
N LEU A 204 -0.25 5.49 -13.95
CA LEU A 204 -0.70 6.53 -13.04
C LEU A 204 -1.76 5.99 -12.09
N PHE A 205 -1.37 5.74 -10.85
CA PHE A 205 -2.28 5.42 -9.75
C PHE A 205 -2.00 6.36 -8.59
N CYS A 206 -2.90 7.35 -8.38
CA CYS A 206 -2.68 8.44 -7.43
C CYS A 206 -3.98 8.84 -6.72
N TYR A 207 -3.87 9.65 -5.66
CA TYR A 207 -4.99 10.31 -5.02
C TYR A 207 -5.41 11.56 -5.82
N ASN A 208 -6.62 12.06 -5.56
CA ASN A 208 -7.21 13.17 -6.33
C ASN A 208 -6.46 14.51 -6.19
N ASN A 209 -5.67 14.68 -5.13
CA ASN A 209 -4.88 15.88 -4.88
C ASN A 209 -3.51 15.89 -5.59
N ALA A 210 -3.17 14.86 -6.37
CA ALA A 210 -1.93 14.83 -7.14
C ALA A 210 -1.94 15.87 -8.27
N PRO A 211 -0.80 16.51 -8.59
CA PRO A 211 -0.68 17.51 -9.65
C PRO A 211 -0.66 16.88 -11.06
N VAL A 212 -1.70 16.12 -11.41
CA VAL A 212 -1.77 15.34 -12.67
C VAL A 212 -1.74 16.22 -13.90
N ALA A 213 -2.31 17.43 -13.83
CA ALA A 213 -2.24 18.39 -14.94
C ALA A 213 -0.79 18.71 -15.31
N ALA A 214 0.07 18.96 -14.32
CA ALA A 214 1.50 19.21 -14.53
C ALA A 214 2.23 18.00 -15.14
N LEU A 215 1.89 16.79 -14.69
CA LEU A 215 2.43 15.56 -15.27
C LEU A 215 2.07 15.45 -16.76
N ILE A 216 0.82 15.68 -17.12
CA ILE A 216 0.35 15.62 -18.50
C ILE A 216 1.09 16.64 -19.38
N GLU A 217 1.27 17.87 -18.90
CA GLU A 217 2.01 18.91 -19.64
C GLU A 217 3.48 18.48 -19.89
N VAL A 218 4.15 17.91 -18.88
CA VAL A 218 5.51 17.39 -19.02
C VAL A 218 5.56 16.26 -20.06
N LEU A 219 4.65 15.30 -19.99
CA LEU A 219 4.62 14.16 -20.92
C LEU A 219 4.26 14.57 -22.35
N ARG A 220 3.42 15.60 -22.52
CA ARG A 220 3.10 16.17 -23.85
C ARG A 220 4.29 16.90 -24.47
N ALA A 221 5.10 17.55 -23.66
CA ALA A 221 6.28 18.30 -24.11
C ALA A 221 7.49 17.38 -24.34
N ASP A 222 7.47 16.13 -23.86
CA ASP A 222 8.56 15.16 -24.06
C ASP A 222 8.63 14.75 -25.56
N PRO A 223 9.80 14.81 -26.20
CA PRO A 223 9.96 14.37 -27.59
C PRO A 223 9.73 12.86 -27.78
N ARG A 224 9.88 12.04 -26.73
CA ARG A 224 9.61 10.61 -26.77
C ARG A 224 8.11 10.34 -26.64
N LYS A 225 7.57 9.49 -27.49
CA LYS A 225 6.18 9.00 -27.34
C LYS A 225 6.00 8.37 -25.96
N THR A 226 4.87 8.70 -25.34
CA THR A 226 4.50 8.16 -24.02
C THR A 226 3.06 7.66 -24.04
N VAL A 227 2.82 6.48 -23.50
CA VAL A 227 1.49 5.94 -23.22
C VAL A 227 1.26 6.06 -21.70
N LEU A 228 0.25 6.80 -21.30
CA LEU A 228 -0.15 7.01 -19.90
C LEU A 228 -1.38 6.17 -19.60
N LEU A 229 -1.24 5.17 -18.73
CA LEU A 229 -2.35 4.35 -18.23
C LEU A 229 -2.99 5.04 -17.04
N ILE A 230 -4.30 5.26 -17.09
CA ILE A 230 -5.08 5.81 -16.00
C ILE A 230 -6.22 4.83 -15.66
N PRO A 231 -6.23 4.19 -14.48
CA PRO A 231 -7.31 3.30 -14.08
C PRO A 231 -8.66 4.02 -13.99
N GLU A 232 -9.74 3.29 -14.24
CA GLU A 232 -11.10 3.76 -14.00
C GLU A 232 -11.27 4.24 -12.55
N GLY A 233 -12.02 5.33 -12.37
CA GLY A 233 -12.22 5.98 -11.07
C GLY A 233 -11.10 6.93 -10.65
N ILE A 234 -9.95 6.94 -11.33
CA ILE A 234 -8.84 7.86 -11.06
C ILE A 234 -8.92 9.01 -12.08
N HIS A 235 -9.02 10.26 -11.61
CA HIS A 235 -9.05 11.47 -12.43
C HIS A 235 -9.92 11.32 -13.70
N PRO A 236 -11.26 11.17 -13.58
CA PRO A 236 -12.16 10.84 -14.67
C PRO A 236 -12.25 11.92 -15.77
N GLN A 237 -11.77 13.14 -15.49
CA GLN A 237 -11.70 14.23 -16.47
C GLN A 237 -10.72 13.98 -17.62
N TYR A 238 -9.74 13.09 -17.43
CA TYR A 238 -8.82 12.71 -18.50
C TYR A 238 -9.34 11.47 -19.23
N THR A 239 -9.79 11.68 -20.48
CA THR A 239 -10.34 10.63 -21.34
C THR A 239 -9.28 10.04 -22.25
N SER A 240 -9.50 8.80 -22.73
CA SER A 240 -8.62 8.18 -23.73
C SER A 240 -8.50 9.02 -24.99
N GLY A 241 -7.30 9.09 -25.55
CA GLY A 241 -7.01 9.81 -26.77
C GLY A 241 -5.54 10.17 -26.92
N GLN A 242 -5.17 10.63 -28.11
CA GLN A 242 -3.82 11.07 -28.42
C GLN A 242 -3.73 12.60 -28.44
N GLN A 243 -2.72 13.13 -27.78
CA GLN A 243 -2.37 14.54 -27.70
C GLN A 243 -0.87 14.72 -28.06
N GLY A 244 -0.57 14.92 -29.34
CA GLY A 244 0.82 14.96 -29.80
C GLY A 244 1.54 13.63 -29.59
N GLN A 245 2.59 13.63 -28.78
CA GLN A 245 3.36 12.42 -28.44
C GLN A 245 2.78 11.62 -27.27
N LEU A 246 1.78 12.15 -26.58
CA LEU A 246 1.13 11.52 -25.45
C LEU A 246 -0.15 10.77 -25.86
N PHE A 247 -0.21 9.49 -25.53
CA PHE A 247 -1.42 8.66 -25.58
C PHE A 247 -1.94 8.51 -24.16
N ILE A 248 -3.18 8.93 -23.89
CA ILE A 248 -3.87 8.64 -22.62
C ILE A 248 -4.77 7.44 -22.86
N GLU A 249 -4.62 6.41 -22.06
CA GLU A 249 -5.40 5.17 -22.15
C GLU A 249 -6.09 4.89 -20.81
N ARG A 250 -7.42 4.83 -20.83
CA ARG A 250 -8.22 4.39 -19.68
C ARG A 250 -8.21 2.88 -19.60
N VAL A 251 -7.87 2.36 -18.43
CA VAL A 251 -7.84 0.91 -18.19
C VAL A 251 -8.80 0.53 -17.06
N PRO A 252 -9.37 -0.68 -17.03
CA PRO A 252 -10.23 -1.10 -15.94
C PRO A 252 -9.47 -1.10 -14.62
N PHE A 253 -10.19 -1.02 -13.49
CA PHE A 253 -9.62 -1.27 -12.18
C PHE A 253 -9.30 -2.77 -12.07
N LEU A 254 -8.05 -3.11 -11.72
CA LEU A 254 -7.53 -4.47 -11.77
C LEU A 254 -7.44 -5.12 -10.39
N PRO A 255 -7.68 -6.44 -10.27
CA PRO A 255 -7.27 -7.21 -9.10
C PRO A 255 -5.76 -7.11 -8.86
N GLN A 256 -5.34 -7.31 -7.61
CA GLN A 256 -3.95 -7.09 -7.17
C GLN A 256 -2.89 -7.81 -8.02
N ASN A 257 -3.12 -9.09 -8.38
CA ASN A 257 -2.19 -9.87 -9.19
C ASN A 257 -2.07 -9.38 -10.65
N GLU A 258 -3.14 -8.85 -11.21
CA GLU A 258 -3.12 -8.25 -12.55
C GLU A 258 -2.49 -6.86 -12.50
N TYR A 259 -2.72 -6.09 -11.44
CA TYR A 259 -2.07 -4.79 -11.24
C TYR A 259 -0.55 -4.94 -11.11
N ASP A 260 -0.04 -6.00 -10.47
CA ASP A 260 1.39 -6.29 -10.44
C ASP A 260 2.00 -6.37 -11.86
N LYS A 261 1.29 -6.96 -12.83
CA LYS A 261 1.75 -7.01 -14.23
C LYS A 261 1.82 -5.63 -14.88
N VAL A 262 0.91 -4.70 -14.54
CA VAL A 262 1.02 -3.31 -14.99
C VAL A 262 2.30 -2.68 -14.47
N LEU A 263 2.58 -2.80 -13.16
CA LEU A 263 3.80 -2.28 -12.55
C LEU A 263 5.08 -2.86 -13.16
N TRP A 264 5.08 -4.15 -13.49
CA TRP A 264 6.21 -4.83 -14.10
C TRP A 264 6.43 -4.43 -15.57
N THR A 265 5.36 -4.07 -16.27
CA THR A 265 5.41 -3.68 -17.69
C THR A 265 5.77 -2.20 -17.85
N ALA A 266 5.32 -1.33 -16.98
CA ALA A 266 5.54 0.10 -17.05
C ALA A 266 7.04 0.46 -16.91
N ASP A 267 7.46 1.51 -17.61
CA ASP A 267 8.81 2.09 -17.49
C ASP A 267 8.90 3.05 -16.30
N LEU A 268 7.78 3.70 -15.92
CA LEU A 268 7.66 4.61 -14.79
C LEU A 268 6.31 4.38 -14.11
N ASN A 269 6.34 4.22 -12.79
CA ASN A 269 5.17 3.95 -11.98
C ASN A 269 4.88 5.10 -11.03
N PHE A 270 3.73 5.76 -11.17
CA PHE A 270 3.16 6.57 -10.12
C PHE A 270 2.26 5.65 -9.28
N VAL A 271 2.59 5.52 -8.00
CA VAL A 271 1.91 4.62 -7.06
C VAL A 271 1.46 5.39 -5.82
N ARG A 272 0.43 4.88 -5.13
CA ARG A 272 -0.09 5.52 -3.90
C ARG A 272 -0.26 4.52 -2.76
N GLY A 273 -0.31 5.05 -1.53
CA GLY A 273 -0.56 4.23 -0.34
C GLY A 273 0.54 3.19 -0.10
N GLU A 274 0.25 2.16 0.70
CA GLU A 274 1.28 1.22 1.17
C GLU A 274 1.41 -0.04 0.30
N ASP A 275 0.31 -0.64 -0.16
CA ASP A 275 0.40 -1.84 -1.00
C ASP A 275 1.14 -1.54 -2.31
N SER A 276 0.75 -0.49 -3.02
CA SER A 276 1.31 -0.23 -4.34
C SER A 276 2.75 0.30 -4.32
N ILE A 277 3.22 0.97 -3.23
CA ILE A 277 4.64 1.32 -3.12
C ILE A 277 5.51 0.06 -2.98
N VAL A 278 5.11 -0.89 -2.12
CA VAL A 278 5.84 -2.15 -1.94
C VAL A 278 5.89 -2.92 -3.26
N ARG A 279 4.78 -3.01 -3.98
CA ARG A 279 4.72 -3.68 -5.30
C ARG A 279 5.52 -2.94 -6.37
N GLY A 280 5.53 -1.60 -6.33
CA GLY A 280 6.37 -0.74 -7.19
C GLY A 280 7.86 -0.96 -6.96
N ILE A 281 8.30 -1.12 -5.70
CA ILE A 281 9.68 -1.47 -5.38
C ILE A 281 10.04 -2.84 -5.97
N TRP A 282 9.17 -3.84 -5.82
CA TRP A 282 9.40 -5.17 -6.38
C TRP A 282 9.36 -5.22 -7.91
N ALA A 283 8.73 -4.25 -8.56
CA ALA A 283 8.82 -4.10 -10.02
C ALA A 283 10.25 -3.79 -10.49
N GLY A 284 11.10 -3.20 -9.64
CA GLY A 284 12.47 -2.84 -9.96
C GLY A 284 12.56 -1.73 -11.01
N LYS A 285 11.53 -0.92 -11.16
CA LYS A 285 11.37 0.17 -12.14
C LYS A 285 11.35 1.53 -11.45
N PRO A 286 11.67 2.64 -12.14
CA PRO A 286 11.42 3.98 -11.66
C PRO A 286 10.02 4.14 -11.10
N LEU A 287 9.90 4.75 -9.92
CA LEU A 287 8.63 5.01 -9.30
C LEU A 287 8.58 6.39 -8.64
N ILE A 288 7.37 6.92 -8.55
CA ILE A 288 6.99 8.10 -7.77
C ILE A 288 5.91 7.65 -6.79
N TRP A 289 6.16 7.83 -5.51
CA TRP A 289 5.21 7.45 -4.46
C TRP A 289 4.40 8.64 -3.99
N GLN A 290 3.08 8.48 -4.00
CA GLN A 290 2.19 9.37 -3.28
C GLN A 290 1.77 8.68 -1.98
N ILE A 291 2.26 9.19 -0.87
CA ILE A 291 1.90 8.70 0.45
C ILE A 291 0.49 9.18 0.84
N TYR A 292 -0.23 8.40 1.65
CA TYR A 292 -1.56 8.78 2.11
C TYR A 292 -1.51 10.09 2.89
N PRO A 293 -2.28 11.12 2.50
CA PRO A 293 -2.26 12.42 3.17
C PRO A 293 -2.70 12.30 4.63
N GLN A 294 -1.94 12.89 5.53
CA GLN A 294 -2.22 12.91 6.98
C GLN A 294 -2.32 14.35 7.46
N THR A 295 -3.01 14.56 8.57
CA THR A 295 -3.08 15.85 9.25
C THR A 295 -1.66 16.31 9.66
N GLU A 296 -1.47 17.63 9.79
CA GLU A 296 -0.20 18.23 10.23
C GLU A 296 1.02 17.88 9.36
N ASN A 297 0.77 17.43 8.12
CA ASN A 297 1.81 17.07 7.16
C ASN A 297 2.79 15.96 7.60
N THR A 298 2.41 15.13 8.58
CA THR A 298 3.23 13.99 9.05
C THR A 298 3.58 13.01 7.93
N HIS A 299 2.75 12.90 6.92
CA HIS A 299 3.05 12.10 5.72
C HIS A 299 4.29 12.59 4.97
N LEU A 300 4.61 13.90 4.99
CA LEU A 300 5.81 14.43 4.35
C LEU A 300 7.07 14.11 5.16
N GLU A 301 7.00 13.99 6.48
CA GLU A 301 8.11 13.54 7.31
C GLU A 301 8.43 12.08 7.02
N LYS A 302 7.42 11.22 6.95
CA LYS A 302 7.58 9.82 6.54
C LYS A 302 8.18 9.70 5.13
N LEU A 303 7.72 10.54 4.19
CA LEU A 303 8.26 10.56 2.84
C LEU A 303 9.75 10.95 2.85
N ARG A 304 10.13 11.99 3.59
CA ARG A 304 11.54 12.43 3.71
C ARG A 304 12.41 11.34 4.33
N ALA A 305 11.94 10.66 5.37
CA ALA A 305 12.65 9.55 5.98
C ALA A 305 12.90 8.41 4.97
N TRP A 306 11.89 8.06 4.17
CA TRP A 306 12.05 7.07 3.11
C TRP A 306 13.03 7.52 2.02
N LEU A 307 12.92 8.76 1.54
CA LEU A 307 13.83 9.32 0.54
C LEU A 307 15.29 9.29 1.02
N ALA A 308 15.54 9.62 2.28
CA ALA A 308 16.87 9.56 2.87
C ALA A 308 17.48 8.14 2.82
N GLN A 309 16.67 7.11 3.03
CA GLN A 309 17.13 5.71 2.95
C GLN A 309 17.34 5.20 1.52
N THR A 310 16.68 5.83 0.52
CA THR A 310 16.78 5.36 -0.86
C THR A 310 18.11 5.71 -1.52
N GLY A 311 18.69 6.85 -1.20
CA GLY A 311 19.85 7.42 -1.89
C GLY A 311 19.54 7.89 -3.31
N LEU A 312 18.27 8.27 -3.58
CA LEU A 312 17.85 8.83 -4.86
C LEU A 312 18.50 10.18 -5.15
N PRO A 313 18.78 10.53 -6.42
CA PRO A 313 19.21 11.85 -6.83
C PRO A 313 18.23 12.96 -6.39
N GLU A 314 18.75 14.15 -6.10
CA GLU A 314 17.99 15.29 -5.60
C GLU A 314 16.79 15.67 -6.47
N ASP A 315 16.95 15.68 -7.80
CA ASP A 315 15.85 15.94 -8.72
C ASP A 315 14.67 14.95 -8.56
N ILE A 316 14.96 13.66 -8.30
CA ILE A 316 13.91 12.65 -8.09
C ILE A 316 13.25 12.87 -6.73
N CYS A 317 14.02 13.22 -5.71
CA CYS A 317 13.48 13.61 -4.41
C CYS A 317 12.56 14.82 -4.54
N THR A 318 12.97 15.83 -5.30
CA THR A 318 12.17 17.02 -5.61
C THR A 318 10.86 16.65 -6.32
N VAL A 319 10.92 15.82 -7.36
CA VAL A 319 9.70 15.33 -8.05
C VAL A 319 8.75 14.67 -7.05
N MET A 320 9.27 13.80 -6.17
CA MET A 320 8.45 13.10 -5.19
C MET A 320 7.83 14.02 -4.14
N LEU A 321 8.59 14.97 -3.63
CA LEU A 321 8.09 15.95 -2.65
C LEU A 321 7.02 16.85 -3.28
N CYS A 322 7.23 17.33 -4.52
CA CYS A 322 6.24 18.13 -5.24
C CYS A 322 5.00 17.33 -5.65
N TRP A 323 5.12 16.01 -5.83
CA TRP A 323 3.99 15.11 -6.11
C TRP A 323 3.08 14.90 -4.90
N ASN A 324 3.58 15.16 -3.69
CA ASN A 324 2.89 15.04 -2.42
C ASN A 324 2.55 16.43 -1.86
N PRO A 325 1.37 16.99 -2.16
CA PRO A 325 1.01 18.31 -1.66
C PRO A 325 0.83 18.31 -0.15
N GLU A 326 1.07 19.45 0.46
CA GLU A 326 0.72 19.68 1.86
C GLU A 326 -0.79 19.54 2.07
N SER A 327 -1.19 18.98 3.22
CA SER A 327 -2.59 18.98 3.62
C SER A 327 -3.02 20.43 3.86
N ALA A 328 -4.15 20.83 3.27
CA ALA A 328 -4.72 22.13 3.59
C ALA A 328 -4.97 22.21 5.10
N ILE A 329 -4.52 23.30 5.74
CA ILE A 329 -4.86 23.58 7.14
C ILE A 329 -6.37 23.80 7.15
N ILE A 330 -7.12 22.87 7.74
CA ILE A 330 -8.52 23.11 8.07
C ILE A 330 -8.47 24.01 9.30
N ASP A 331 -8.73 25.30 9.13
CA ASP A 331 -8.90 26.21 10.26
C ASP A 331 -9.95 25.62 11.19
N SER A 332 -9.57 25.47 12.47
CA SER A 332 -10.39 24.87 13.53
C SER A 332 -11.71 25.66 13.80
N ALA A 333 -11.93 26.80 13.16
CA ALA A 333 -13.14 27.57 13.23
C ALA A 333 -14.37 26.92 12.54
N ASP A 334 -14.16 26.01 11.56
CA ASP A 334 -15.25 25.30 10.88
C ASP A 334 -15.66 23.97 11.58
N ALA A 335 -14.90 23.53 12.58
CA ALA A 335 -15.18 22.29 13.31
C ALA A 335 -16.24 22.48 14.41
N GLU A 336 -16.49 23.71 14.87
CA GLU A 336 -17.45 23.98 15.96
C GLU A 336 -18.92 24.07 15.49
N ASN A 337 -19.18 24.20 14.20
CA ASN A 337 -20.56 24.31 13.67
C ASN A 337 -21.20 22.99 13.24
N SER A 338 -20.58 21.83 13.50
CA SER A 338 -21.16 20.51 13.21
C SER A 338 -21.44 19.68 14.48
N ALA A 339 -21.45 20.29 15.66
CA ALA A 339 -21.66 19.61 16.93
C ALA A 339 -23.15 19.60 17.35
N ASP A 340 -24.03 19.06 16.52
CA ASP A 340 -25.39 18.74 16.93
C ASP A 340 -25.87 17.40 16.35
N SER A 341 -25.28 16.31 16.82
CA SER A 341 -25.91 14.97 16.89
C SER A 341 -25.10 14.09 17.85
N ALA A 342 -25.73 13.80 18.99
CA ALA A 342 -25.18 12.97 20.05
C ALA A 342 -25.11 11.50 19.64
N ASP A 343 -23.91 11.03 19.23
CA ASP A 343 -23.50 9.63 19.29
C ASP A 343 -21.98 9.55 19.50
N PRO A 344 -21.51 9.08 20.69
CA PRO A 344 -20.08 9.05 21.01
C PRO A 344 -19.26 8.02 20.22
N ALA A 345 -19.89 7.11 19.46
CA ALA A 345 -19.22 6.02 18.74
C ALA A 345 -18.75 6.38 17.32
N HIS A 346 -18.90 7.63 16.88
CA HIS A 346 -18.67 8.03 15.47
C HIS A 346 -17.65 9.16 15.28
N LYS A 347 -16.65 9.28 16.14
CA LYS A 347 -15.65 10.36 16.04
C LYS A 347 -14.35 9.98 15.39
N ILE A 348 -14.35 9.29 14.26
CA ILE A 348 -13.32 9.43 13.22
C ILE A 348 -13.98 9.07 11.87
N LYS A 349 -14.82 9.96 11.35
CA LYS A 349 -15.09 9.97 9.92
C LYS A 349 -13.89 10.65 9.27
N PRO A 350 -13.30 10.07 8.19
CA PRO A 350 -12.45 10.86 7.33
C PRO A 350 -13.33 12.01 6.82
N SER A 351 -12.96 13.24 7.17
CA SER A 351 -13.61 14.44 6.65
C SER A 351 -13.65 14.29 5.14
N GLY A 352 -14.87 14.23 4.58
CA GLY A 352 -15.03 14.17 3.14
C GLY A 352 -14.23 15.30 2.53
N TYR A 353 -13.25 14.96 1.69
CA TYR A 353 -12.55 15.96 0.88
C TYR A 353 -13.62 16.69 0.09
N LYS A 354 -13.96 17.92 0.52
CA LYS A 354 -14.63 18.85 -0.36
C LYS A 354 -13.72 18.99 -1.58
N ASN A 355 -14.25 18.78 -2.77
CA ASN A 355 -13.58 19.19 -3.99
C ASN A 355 -13.14 20.64 -3.76
N ILE A 356 -11.85 20.83 -3.54
CA ILE A 356 -11.25 22.16 -3.48
C ILE A 356 -11.40 22.65 -4.91
N SER A 357 -12.36 23.56 -5.11
CA SER A 357 -12.49 24.32 -6.34
C SER A 357 -11.13 24.95 -6.64
N ASP A 358 -10.81 25.13 -7.93
CA ASP A 358 -9.55 25.61 -8.51
C ASP A 358 -9.01 26.95 -7.97
N ASP A 359 -9.60 27.54 -6.92
CA ASP A 359 -9.31 28.86 -6.40
C ASP A 359 -8.14 28.95 -5.38
N ASN A 360 -7.49 27.81 -5.02
CA ASN A 360 -6.29 27.85 -4.15
C ASN A 360 -4.98 27.87 -4.96
N ASP A 361 -4.94 28.70 -6.00
CA ASP A 361 -3.76 28.96 -6.81
C ASP A 361 -2.82 29.95 -6.07
N THR A 362 -2.27 29.49 -4.94
CA THR A 362 -1.27 30.27 -4.23
C THR A 362 0.04 30.29 -5.03
N GLN A 363 0.82 31.39 -4.90
CA GLN A 363 2.15 31.51 -5.53
C GLN A 363 3.05 30.30 -5.19
N ALA A 364 2.91 29.74 -3.99
CA ALA A 364 3.65 28.57 -3.53
C ALA A 364 3.29 27.31 -4.35
N ASN A 365 1.99 27.09 -4.67
CA ASN A 365 1.55 25.94 -5.48
C ASN A 365 2.04 26.06 -6.92
N ARG A 366 2.03 27.26 -7.50
CA ARG A 366 2.60 27.51 -8.84
C ARG A 366 4.10 27.22 -8.88
N THR A 367 4.83 27.64 -7.85
CA THR A 367 6.26 27.37 -7.76
C THR A 367 6.54 25.89 -7.66
N LYS A 368 5.85 25.14 -6.78
CA LYS A 368 5.98 23.67 -6.64
C LYS A 368 5.63 22.93 -7.95
N THR A 369 4.58 23.37 -8.63
CA THR A 369 4.18 22.79 -9.93
C THR A 369 5.24 23.00 -11.00
N ALA A 370 5.83 24.20 -11.09
CA ALA A 370 6.91 24.51 -12.03
C ALA A 370 8.19 23.72 -11.71
N GLU A 371 8.51 23.59 -10.42
CA GLU A 371 9.65 22.79 -9.92
C GLU A 371 9.48 21.31 -10.25
N PHE A 372 8.30 20.73 -9.97
CA PHE A 372 7.94 19.37 -10.38
C PHE A 372 8.17 19.16 -11.88
N GLY A 373 7.61 20.05 -12.71
CA GLY A 373 7.72 19.95 -14.16
C GLY A 373 9.17 19.97 -14.64
N SER A 374 9.95 20.92 -14.15
CA SER A 374 11.36 21.09 -14.53
C SER A 374 12.22 19.91 -14.08
N ALA A 375 12.04 19.41 -12.86
CA ALA A 375 12.79 18.28 -12.33
C ALA A 375 12.43 16.99 -13.09
N LEU A 376 11.12 16.73 -13.32
CA LEU A 376 10.69 15.54 -14.05
C LEU A 376 11.20 15.57 -15.50
N GLN A 377 11.14 16.70 -16.21
CA GLN A 377 11.68 16.83 -17.57
C GLN A 377 13.17 16.47 -17.63
N ARG A 378 13.97 16.92 -16.63
CA ARG A 378 15.39 16.53 -16.56
C ARG A 378 15.55 15.02 -16.41
N GLN A 379 14.73 14.39 -15.57
CA GLN A 379 14.81 12.95 -15.30
C GLN A 379 14.27 12.08 -16.45
N LEU A 380 13.39 12.61 -17.30
CA LEU A 380 12.91 11.90 -18.49
C LEU A 380 13.90 11.87 -19.65
N LYS A 381 14.99 12.67 -19.62
CA LYS A 381 16.10 12.56 -20.59
C LYS A 381 16.73 11.18 -20.52
N LEU A 382 17.13 10.64 -21.67
CA LEU A 382 17.56 9.24 -21.82
C LEU A 382 18.60 8.81 -20.79
N GLU A 383 19.66 9.59 -20.61
CA GLU A 383 20.77 9.27 -19.70
C GLU A 383 20.31 9.24 -18.23
N ASN A 384 19.58 10.28 -17.78
CA ASN A 384 19.06 10.38 -16.41
C ASN A 384 18.05 9.30 -16.13
N PHE A 385 17.14 9.02 -17.09
CA PHE A 385 16.15 7.97 -16.96
C PHE A 385 16.80 6.59 -16.83
N HIS A 386 17.83 6.32 -17.60
CA HIS A 386 18.60 5.08 -17.49
C HIS A 386 19.29 4.96 -16.11
N ALA A 387 19.91 6.03 -15.64
CA ALA A 387 20.48 6.05 -14.29
C ALA A 387 19.42 5.78 -13.20
N TRP A 388 18.21 6.35 -13.35
CA TRP A 388 17.10 6.09 -12.45
C TRP A 388 16.63 4.63 -12.49
N GLN A 389 16.54 4.03 -13.68
CA GLN A 389 16.22 2.60 -13.84
C GLN A 389 17.24 1.72 -13.11
N GLN A 390 18.54 2.00 -13.28
CA GLN A 390 19.60 1.27 -12.60
C GLN A 390 19.48 1.43 -11.07
N HIS A 391 19.17 2.64 -10.61
CA HIS A 391 19.00 2.91 -9.19
C HIS A 391 17.80 2.12 -8.62
N ALA A 392 16.65 2.16 -9.27
CA ALA A 392 15.45 1.41 -8.87
C ALA A 392 15.73 -0.10 -8.79
N HIS A 393 16.45 -0.63 -9.76
CA HIS A 393 16.85 -2.04 -9.76
C HIS A 393 17.78 -2.39 -8.59
N ARG A 394 18.80 -1.55 -8.31
CA ARG A 394 19.70 -1.75 -7.16
C ARG A 394 18.94 -1.66 -5.83
N PHE A 395 18.01 -0.70 -5.70
CA PHE A 395 17.19 -0.57 -4.50
C PHE A 395 16.33 -1.83 -4.27
N CYS A 396 15.64 -2.31 -5.30
CA CYS A 396 14.89 -3.56 -5.27
C CYS A 396 15.77 -4.75 -4.86
N THR A 397 16.98 -4.87 -5.44
CA THR A 397 17.92 -5.96 -5.11
C THR A 397 18.38 -5.88 -3.65
N ARG A 398 18.66 -4.69 -3.14
CA ARG A 398 19.00 -4.48 -1.71
C ARG A 398 17.84 -4.89 -0.80
N GLN A 399 16.61 -4.45 -1.09
CA GLN A 399 15.45 -4.84 -0.29
C GLN A 399 15.18 -6.35 -0.30
N ARG A 400 15.52 -7.03 -1.39
CA ARG A 400 15.38 -8.49 -1.50
C ARG A 400 16.27 -9.26 -0.52
N THR A 401 17.37 -8.69 -0.04
CA THR A 401 18.25 -9.37 0.94
C THR A 401 17.63 -9.45 2.31
N HIS A 402 16.63 -8.62 2.63
CA HIS A 402 15.94 -8.65 3.91
C HIS A 402 14.89 -9.77 3.94
N THR A 403 14.61 -10.26 5.14
CA THR A 403 13.51 -11.20 5.37
C THR A 403 12.18 -10.52 5.00
N ASP A 404 11.31 -11.23 4.33
CA ASP A 404 9.98 -10.71 4.01
C ASP A 404 9.06 -10.64 5.24
N LEU A 405 8.04 -9.78 5.17
CA LEU A 405 7.15 -9.47 6.29
C LEU A 405 6.45 -10.70 6.87
N ALA A 406 5.94 -11.59 6.02
CA ALA A 406 5.20 -12.78 6.49
C ALA A 406 6.13 -13.78 7.20
N THR A 407 7.34 -13.98 6.67
CA THR A 407 8.36 -14.82 7.29
C THR A 407 8.83 -14.21 8.63
N ALA A 408 9.14 -12.91 8.66
CA ALA A 408 9.56 -12.22 9.88
C ALA A 408 8.49 -12.28 10.98
N LEU A 409 7.22 -12.03 10.61
CA LEU A 409 6.09 -12.13 11.54
C LEU A 409 5.90 -13.56 12.06
N THR A 410 6.03 -14.56 11.19
CA THR A 410 5.96 -15.97 11.57
C THR A 410 7.04 -16.33 12.59
N MET A 411 8.28 -15.94 12.34
CA MET A 411 9.41 -16.18 13.26
C MET A 411 9.22 -15.45 14.59
N PHE A 412 8.70 -14.23 14.56
CA PHE A 412 8.38 -13.46 15.76
C PHE A 412 7.33 -14.16 16.62
N CYS A 413 6.23 -14.61 16.01
CA CYS A 413 5.17 -15.35 16.71
C CYS A 413 5.70 -16.64 17.33
N MET A 414 6.46 -17.43 16.58
CA MET A 414 7.05 -18.69 17.08
C MET A 414 7.91 -18.45 18.32
N ARG A 415 8.77 -17.43 18.28
CA ARG A 415 9.63 -17.06 19.41
C ARG A 415 8.81 -16.67 20.63
N LYS A 416 7.82 -15.75 20.47
CA LYS A 416 6.99 -15.27 21.58
C LYS A 416 6.16 -16.39 22.22
N LEU A 417 5.54 -17.25 21.42
CA LEU A 417 4.77 -18.40 21.93
C LEU A 417 5.68 -19.43 22.66
N SER A 418 6.88 -19.66 22.16
CA SER A 418 7.87 -20.53 22.86
C SER A 418 8.28 -19.94 24.21
N ASP A 419 8.44 -18.61 24.30
CA ASP A 419 8.79 -17.98 25.58
C ASP A 419 7.61 -18.02 26.56
N GLN A 420 6.39 -17.81 26.13
CA GLN A 420 5.19 -17.97 26.97
C GLN A 420 5.08 -19.39 27.56
N SER A 421 5.38 -20.42 26.77
CA SER A 421 5.32 -21.83 27.23
C SER A 421 6.34 -22.17 28.33
N LYS A 422 7.49 -21.50 28.38
CA LYS A 422 8.51 -21.68 29.41
C LYS A 422 8.13 -21.08 30.76
N PHE A 423 7.26 -20.08 30.78
CA PHE A 423 6.82 -19.39 32.00
C PHE A 423 5.49 -19.92 32.56
N THR A 424 4.85 -20.90 31.91
CA THR A 424 3.70 -21.60 32.52
C THR A 424 4.24 -22.54 33.59
N PRO A 425 4.02 -22.30 34.91
CA PRO A 425 4.50 -23.21 35.94
C PRO A 425 3.83 -24.57 35.71
N GLU A 426 4.64 -25.62 35.56
CA GLU A 426 4.16 -26.98 35.82
C GLU A 426 3.49 -26.96 37.22
N ARG A 427 2.17 -27.05 37.24
CA ARG A 427 1.46 -27.25 38.50
C ARG A 427 1.96 -28.54 39.07
N LEU A 428 2.85 -28.42 40.06
CA LEU A 428 3.19 -29.49 41.00
C LEU A 428 1.88 -30.20 41.40
N LYS A 429 1.82 -31.46 41.06
CA LYS A 429 0.79 -32.41 41.46
C LYS A 429 0.68 -32.48 42.99
#